data_142998b7adbba5d154870c1d4b2e79fc
#
_entry.id   142998b7adbba5d154870c1d4b2e79fc
#
_cell.length_a   1.000
_cell.length_b   1.000
_cell.length_c   1.000
_cell.angle_alpha   90.00
_cell.angle_beta   90.00
_cell.angle_gamma   90.00
#
_symmetry.space_group_name_H-M   'P 1'
#
loop_
_entity.id
_entity.type
_entity.pdbx_description
1 polymer ?
#
loop_
_entity_poly.entity_id
_entity_poly.type
_entity_poly.pdbx_seq_one_letter_code
_entity_poly.pdbx_strand_id
1 'polypeptide(L)'
;AMWIDVDRDGFLDLFVCNYVRWSAEHDVFCSLDGKQKSYCTPEAYRGETCWLFHNRGDGTFEDVTATSGVFDTSSKSLGVTMLVQDGWPDLFVANDTQPNKLYRNTGKGSFVESGMAAGVAYGEDGVARGAMGADAGDYDGSGRPHLLVGNFSNQMLGLYHNEGNGLFVDESPSSAVGRASLLSLTFGTFFFDYDLDGNPDIFAANGHIEEEIGRVQPKVSYKQAPLLFRNLGSHKFENVSA
;
A
#
# COMPACT_ATOMS: atom_id res chain seq x y z
N ALA A 1 1.55 -7.56 7.43
CA ALA A 1 1.54 -7.32 8.87
C ALA A 1 2.69 -6.38 9.24
N MET A 2 2.55 -5.70 10.36
CA MET A 2 3.55 -4.74 10.84
C MET A 2 3.60 -4.75 12.37
N TRP A 3 4.81 -4.68 12.92
CA TRP A 3 5.04 -4.40 14.33
C TRP A 3 5.10 -2.90 14.56
N ILE A 4 4.41 -2.40 15.57
CA ILE A 4 4.24 -0.98 15.85
C ILE A 4 3.90 -0.78 17.33
N ASP A 5 4.50 0.18 18.00
CA ASP A 5 4.16 0.59 19.37
C ASP A 5 3.09 1.70 19.28
N VAL A 6 1.80 1.30 19.34
CA VAL A 6 0.68 2.23 19.04
C VAL A 6 0.39 3.20 20.17
N ASP A 7 0.73 2.87 21.40
CA ASP A 7 0.44 3.67 22.60
C ASP A 7 1.69 4.16 23.35
N ARG A 8 2.89 3.82 22.82
CA ARG A 8 4.19 4.20 23.34
C ARG A 8 4.49 3.66 24.72
N ASP A 9 4.02 2.48 25.01
CA ASP A 9 4.33 1.78 26.26
C ASP A 9 5.67 1.02 26.22
N GLY A 10 6.34 0.97 25.06
CA GLY A 10 7.64 0.33 24.82
C GLY A 10 7.51 -1.13 24.39
N PHE A 11 6.33 -1.68 24.24
CA PHE A 11 6.06 -3.01 23.68
C PHE A 11 5.48 -2.91 22.29
N LEU A 12 5.99 -3.73 21.35
CA LEU A 12 5.48 -3.72 19.98
C LEU A 12 4.15 -4.47 19.89
N ASP A 13 3.15 -3.80 19.41
CA ASP A 13 1.86 -4.34 19.00
C ASP A 13 1.95 -4.93 17.59
N LEU A 14 0.95 -5.70 17.19
CA LEU A 14 0.90 -6.34 15.88
C LEU A 14 -0.35 -5.92 15.11
N PHE A 15 -0.14 -5.20 13.99
CA PHE A 15 -1.18 -4.96 13.00
C PHE A 15 -1.11 -5.98 11.88
N VAL A 16 -2.25 -6.64 11.54
CA VAL A 16 -2.34 -7.67 10.52
C VAL A 16 -3.36 -7.27 9.47
N CYS A 17 -2.88 -7.08 8.24
CA CYS A 17 -3.78 -6.89 7.09
C CYS A 17 -4.58 -8.16 6.83
N ASN A 18 -5.86 -7.98 6.48
CA ASN A 18 -6.71 -9.07 6.02
C ASN A 18 -7.31 -8.68 4.67
N TYR A 19 -7.48 -9.64 3.78
CA TYR A 19 -7.82 -9.36 2.39
C TYR A 19 -9.30 -9.53 2.11
N VAL A 20 -9.72 -10.76 1.87
CA VAL A 20 -11.09 -11.09 1.50
C VAL A 20 -11.61 -12.26 2.32
N ARG A 21 -12.91 -12.28 2.52
CA ARG A 21 -13.59 -13.40 3.13
C ARG A 21 -13.75 -14.54 2.13
N TRP A 22 -12.84 -15.51 2.19
CA TRP A 22 -12.81 -16.65 1.30
C TRP A 22 -12.83 -17.99 2.07
N SER A 23 -13.46 -18.98 1.48
CA SER A 23 -13.32 -20.38 1.90
C SER A 23 -13.43 -21.29 0.68
N ALA A 24 -12.88 -22.51 0.76
CA ALA A 24 -12.94 -23.48 -0.32
C ALA A 24 -14.39 -23.85 -0.72
N GLU A 25 -15.34 -23.77 0.22
CA GLU A 25 -16.75 -24.05 0.00
C GLU A 25 -17.49 -22.94 -0.74
N HIS A 26 -16.95 -21.70 -0.68
CA HIS A 26 -17.53 -20.50 -1.30
C HIS A 26 -16.64 -19.97 -2.41
N ASP A 27 -15.78 -20.83 -2.98
CA ASP A 27 -14.89 -20.44 -4.06
C ASP A 27 -15.68 -20.18 -5.35
N VAL A 28 -15.38 -19.05 -6.00
CA VAL A 28 -16.06 -18.61 -7.21
C VAL A 28 -15.29 -19.06 -8.44
N PHE A 29 -15.99 -19.50 -9.48
CA PHE A 29 -15.37 -19.80 -10.76
C PHE A 29 -15.17 -18.51 -11.57
N CYS A 30 -13.91 -18.08 -11.72
CA CYS A 30 -13.52 -17.00 -12.61
C CYS A 30 -12.68 -17.56 -13.77
N SER A 31 -12.77 -16.92 -14.94
CA SER A 31 -12.11 -17.40 -16.15
C SER A 31 -11.88 -16.25 -17.12
N LEU A 32 -10.77 -16.23 -17.83
CA LEU A 32 -10.50 -15.31 -18.94
C LEU A 32 -11.19 -15.75 -20.25
N ASP A 33 -11.37 -17.05 -20.45
CA ASP A 33 -11.88 -17.64 -21.70
C ASP A 33 -13.20 -18.40 -21.52
N GLY A 34 -13.76 -18.38 -20.29
CA GLY A 34 -14.98 -19.10 -19.92
C GLY A 34 -14.82 -20.62 -19.75
N LYS A 35 -13.61 -21.17 -19.91
CA LYS A 35 -13.35 -22.62 -19.88
C LYS A 35 -12.38 -23.04 -18.79
N GLN A 36 -11.26 -22.32 -18.65
CA GLN A 36 -10.23 -22.61 -17.66
C GLN A 36 -10.39 -21.69 -16.45
N LYS A 37 -10.26 -22.26 -15.24
CA LYS A 37 -10.29 -21.48 -14.01
C LYS A 37 -9.08 -20.56 -13.97
N SER A 38 -9.33 -19.30 -13.67
CA SER A 38 -8.33 -18.25 -13.45
C SER A 38 -8.55 -17.60 -12.09
N TYR A 39 -7.69 -16.66 -11.73
CA TYR A 39 -7.86 -15.85 -10.53
C TYR A 39 -9.10 -14.95 -10.66
N CYS A 40 -9.85 -14.85 -9.57
CA CYS A 40 -10.94 -13.87 -9.48
C CYS A 40 -10.37 -12.50 -9.14
N THR A 41 -10.97 -11.46 -9.71
CA THR A 41 -10.74 -10.10 -9.23
C THR A 41 -11.34 -9.95 -7.82
N PRO A 42 -10.80 -9.04 -6.98
CA PRO A 42 -11.24 -8.90 -5.61
C PRO A 42 -12.70 -8.50 -5.45
N GLU A 43 -13.35 -7.94 -6.51
CA GLU A 43 -14.77 -7.62 -6.48
C GLU A 43 -15.68 -8.86 -6.30
N ALA A 44 -15.19 -10.06 -6.64
CA ALA A 44 -15.93 -11.30 -6.47
C ALA A 44 -16.16 -11.67 -4.99
N TYR A 45 -15.39 -11.11 -4.07
CA TYR A 45 -15.41 -11.43 -2.65
C TYR A 45 -15.65 -10.21 -1.79
N ARG A 46 -16.22 -10.41 -0.58
CA ARG A 46 -16.33 -9.36 0.43
C ARG A 46 -14.97 -9.14 1.10
N GLY A 47 -14.70 -7.91 1.49
CA GLY A 47 -13.55 -7.56 2.30
C GLY A 47 -13.63 -8.16 3.70
N GLU A 48 -12.50 -8.18 4.39
CA GLU A 48 -12.39 -8.64 5.77
C GLU A 48 -11.60 -7.62 6.59
N THR A 49 -11.95 -7.46 7.89
CA THR A 49 -11.28 -6.47 8.74
C THR A 49 -9.83 -6.83 8.99
N CYS A 50 -8.95 -5.83 9.01
CA CYS A 50 -7.62 -5.98 9.59
C CYS A 50 -7.73 -6.22 11.09
N TRP A 51 -6.67 -6.75 11.71
CA TRP A 51 -6.61 -6.97 13.15
C TRP A 51 -5.49 -6.13 13.78
N LEU A 52 -5.78 -5.63 14.98
CA LEU A 52 -4.79 -5.01 15.85
C LEU A 52 -4.74 -5.77 17.18
N PHE A 53 -3.56 -6.28 17.47
CA PHE A 53 -3.27 -7.01 18.70
C PHE A 53 -2.35 -6.16 19.58
N HIS A 54 -2.86 -5.72 20.73
CA HIS A 54 -2.09 -4.98 21.73
C HIS A 54 -1.24 -5.94 22.56
N ASN A 55 0.04 -5.61 22.73
CA ASN A 55 1.00 -6.37 23.51
C ASN A 55 0.92 -5.98 25.00
N ARG A 56 0.55 -6.90 25.85
CA ARG A 56 0.40 -6.65 27.30
C ARG A 56 1.73 -6.58 28.08
N GLY A 57 2.87 -6.75 27.42
CA GLY A 57 4.19 -6.77 28.06
C GLY A 57 4.51 -8.01 28.87
N ASP A 58 3.60 -8.96 28.99
CA ASP A 58 3.73 -10.23 29.71
C ASP A 58 3.91 -11.45 28.79
N GLY A 59 4.09 -11.21 27.49
CA GLY A 59 4.18 -12.24 26.45
C GLY A 59 2.83 -12.67 25.86
N THR A 60 1.74 -11.98 26.23
CA THR A 60 0.40 -12.18 25.66
C THR A 60 -0.08 -10.97 24.88
N PHE A 61 -1.04 -11.21 23.95
CA PHE A 61 -1.65 -10.18 23.13
C PHE A 61 -3.16 -10.14 23.38
N GLU A 62 -3.72 -8.93 23.26
CA GLU A 62 -5.16 -8.68 23.31
C GLU A 62 -5.65 -8.21 21.95
N ASP A 63 -6.72 -8.82 21.41
CA ASP A 63 -7.38 -8.30 20.22
C ASP A 63 -8.19 -7.03 20.55
N VAL A 64 -7.67 -5.88 20.14
CA VAL A 64 -8.29 -4.56 20.35
C VAL A 64 -8.93 -4.01 19.08
N THR A 65 -9.07 -4.81 18.04
CA THR A 65 -9.59 -4.40 16.71
C THR A 65 -10.90 -3.65 16.80
N ALA A 66 -11.86 -4.18 17.57
CA ALA A 66 -13.21 -3.59 17.68
C ALA A 66 -13.25 -2.23 18.39
N THR A 67 -12.30 -1.96 19.28
CA THR A 67 -12.26 -0.76 20.13
C THR A 67 -11.24 0.28 19.69
N SER A 68 -10.25 -0.11 18.88
CA SER A 68 -9.15 0.74 18.45
C SER A 68 -9.50 1.70 17.29
N GLY A 69 -10.67 1.52 16.64
CA GLY A 69 -11.06 2.35 15.49
C GLY A 69 -10.55 1.85 14.13
N VAL A 70 -9.88 0.68 14.07
CA VAL A 70 -9.41 0.08 12.82
C VAL A 70 -10.38 -0.94 12.23
N PHE A 71 -11.49 -1.26 12.92
CA PHE A 71 -12.48 -2.22 12.45
C PHE A 71 -13.17 -1.74 11.17
N ASP A 72 -12.98 -2.47 10.06
CA ASP A 72 -13.59 -2.17 8.77
C ASP A 72 -13.71 -3.44 7.92
N THR A 73 -14.92 -3.82 7.54
CA THR A 73 -15.23 -5.00 6.72
C THR A 73 -15.33 -4.68 5.23
N SER A 74 -15.13 -3.44 4.81
CA SER A 74 -15.14 -3.04 3.39
C SER A 74 -13.75 -3.11 2.75
N SER A 75 -12.70 -3.06 3.55
CA SER A 75 -11.31 -3.08 3.10
C SER A 75 -10.88 -4.44 2.55
N LYS A 76 -9.92 -4.41 1.62
CA LYS A 76 -9.25 -5.59 1.04
C LYS A 76 -7.74 -5.34 1.11
N SER A 77 -7.21 -5.45 2.32
CA SER A 77 -5.91 -4.92 2.69
C SER A 77 -4.78 -5.89 2.38
N LEU A 78 -3.78 -5.45 1.63
CA LEU A 78 -2.60 -6.22 1.26
C LEU A 78 -1.30 -5.65 1.85
N GLY A 79 -1.18 -4.34 1.95
CA GLY A 79 0.01 -3.66 2.47
C GLY A 79 -0.30 -2.72 3.62
N VAL A 80 0.69 -2.52 4.49
CA VAL A 80 0.65 -1.55 5.57
C VAL A 80 2.02 -0.94 5.77
N THR A 81 2.05 0.37 6.00
CA THR A 81 3.26 1.09 6.42
C THR A 81 2.92 2.10 7.52
N MET A 82 3.94 2.50 8.26
CA MET A 82 3.83 3.45 9.36
C MET A 82 4.34 4.83 8.95
N LEU A 83 3.67 5.87 9.41
CA LEU A 83 4.12 7.25 9.31
C LEU A 83 4.14 7.87 10.71
N VAL A 84 5.06 8.83 10.91
CA VAL A 84 5.04 9.65 12.12
C VAL A 84 4.96 11.12 11.69
N GLN A 85 3.82 11.76 11.91
CA GLN A 85 3.59 13.14 11.47
C GLN A 85 3.52 14.13 12.63
N ASP A 86 2.86 13.76 13.72
CA ASP A 86 2.65 14.59 14.92
C ASP A 86 3.32 14.00 16.16
N GLY A 87 4.18 13.03 15.96
CA GLY A 87 4.89 12.33 17.03
C GLY A 87 4.25 11.01 17.43
N TRP A 88 3.04 10.66 16.93
CA TRP A 88 2.42 9.35 17.11
C TRP A 88 2.47 8.53 15.83
N PRO A 89 2.60 7.20 15.93
CA PRO A 89 2.64 6.35 14.76
C PRO A 89 1.24 6.20 14.15
N ASP A 90 1.08 6.71 12.93
CA ASP A 90 -0.10 6.51 12.08
C ASP A 90 0.09 5.27 11.20
N LEU A 91 -1.01 4.68 10.72
CA LEU A 91 -0.98 3.53 9.81
C LEU A 91 -1.59 3.90 8.44
N PHE A 92 -0.82 3.73 7.38
CA PHE A 92 -1.36 3.70 6.03
C PHE A 92 -1.59 2.26 5.60
N VAL A 93 -2.79 1.96 5.09
CA VAL A 93 -3.19 0.62 4.65
C VAL A 93 -3.59 0.65 3.18
N ALA A 94 -2.84 -0.07 2.36
CA ALA A 94 -3.08 -0.24 0.94
C ALA A 94 -4.17 -1.29 0.71
N ASN A 95 -5.22 -0.91 -0.03
CA ASN A 95 -6.39 -1.74 -0.30
C ASN A 95 -6.54 -2.03 -1.79
N ASP A 96 -6.75 -3.29 -2.12
CA ASP A 96 -6.99 -3.70 -3.50
C ASP A 96 -8.42 -3.37 -3.93
N THR A 97 -8.56 -2.50 -4.95
CA THR A 97 -9.84 -2.04 -5.52
C THR A 97 -10.81 -1.37 -4.54
N GLN A 98 -10.32 -1.01 -3.37
CA GLN A 98 -11.02 -0.26 -2.34
C GLN A 98 -10.22 0.99 -1.95
N PRO A 99 -10.86 2.04 -1.39
CA PRO A 99 -10.12 3.20 -0.91
C PRO A 99 -9.03 2.81 0.08
N ASN A 100 -7.81 3.33 -0.12
CA ASN A 100 -6.76 3.21 0.88
C ASN A 100 -7.17 3.90 2.17
N LYS A 101 -6.65 3.43 3.29
CA LYS A 101 -6.94 3.98 4.61
C LYS A 101 -5.71 4.66 5.20
N LEU A 102 -5.94 5.79 5.87
CA LEU A 102 -4.95 6.42 6.74
C LEU A 102 -5.55 6.51 8.13
N TYR A 103 -5.11 5.65 9.02
CA TYR A 103 -5.52 5.62 10.41
C TYR A 103 -4.61 6.52 11.23
N ARG A 104 -5.12 7.69 11.62
CA ARG A 104 -4.41 8.64 12.45
C ARG A 104 -4.53 8.27 13.92
N ASN A 105 -3.39 8.14 14.57
CA ASN A 105 -3.32 7.81 15.99
C ASN A 105 -3.80 8.99 16.84
N THR A 106 -4.68 8.73 17.79
CA THR A 106 -5.20 9.76 18.71
C THR A 106 -4.28 10.04 19.89
N GLY A 107 -3.17 9.30 20.03
CA GLY A 107 -2.30 9.31 21.20
C GLY A 107 -2.91 8.62 22.44
N LYS A 108 -3.95 7.79 22.24
CA LYS A 108 -4.68 7.09 23.32
C LYS A 108 -4.94 5.62 22.98
N GLY A 109 -4.07 4.99 22.16
CA GLY A 109 -4.24 3.61 21.72
C GLY A 109 -5.43 3.39 20.76
N SER A 110 -5.93 4.46 20.13
CA SER A 110 -7.03 4.39 19.16
C SER A 110 -6.73 5.23 17.92
N PHE A 111 -7.46 4.96 16.84
CA PHE A 111 -7.26 5.56 15.54
C PHE A 111 -8.53 6.22 15.00
N VAL A 112 -8.34 7.21 14.14
CA VAL A 112 -9.40 7.85 13.34
C VAL A 112 -9.03 7.69 11.87
N GLU A 113 -9.91 7.09 11.06
CA GLU A 113 -9.72 6.96 9.62
C GLU A 113 -9.83 8.33 8.94
N SER A 114 -8.85 8.70 8.14
CA SER A 114 -8.72 10.01 7.49
C SER A 114 -8.24 9.94 6.04
N GLY A 115 -8.16 8.78 5.42
CA GLY A 115 -7.57 8.58 4.09
C GLY A 115 -8.20 9.45 3.00
N MET A 116 -9.53 9.62 3.03
CA MET A 116 -10.22 10.51 2.07
C MET A 116 -9.86 11.98 2.33
N ALA A 117 -9.90 12.43 3.57
CA ALA A 117 -9.58 13.81 3.93
C ALA A 117 -8.09 14.14 3.70
N ALA A 118 -7.23 13.15 3.87
CA ALA A 118 -5.80 13.27 3.64
C ALA A 118 -5.39 13.21 2.15
N GLY A 119 -6.30 12.83 1.24
CA GLY A 119 -6.01 12.73 -0.20
C GLY A 119 -5.30 11.44 -0.63
N VAL A 120 -5.28 10.39 0.21
CA VAL A 120 -4.58 9.12 -0.09
C VAL A 120 -5.51 7.96 -0.42
N ALA A 121 -6.83 8.15 -0.25
CA ALA A 121 -7.82 7.08 -0.47
C ALA A 121 -7.95 6.67 -1.94
N TYR A 122 -7.73 7.59 -2.86
CA TYR A 122 -7.94 7.42 -4.31
C TYR A 122 -6.74 7.95 -5.09
N GLY A 123 -6.64 7.57 -6.36
CA GLY A 123 -5.77 8.25 -7.31
C GLY A 123 -6.27 9.65 -7.68
N GLU A 124 -5.47 10.43 -8.41
CA GLU A 124 -5.84 11.77 -8.89
C GLU A 124 -7.16 11.77 -9.69
N ASP A 125 -7.48 10.66 -10.36
CA ASP A 125 -8.71 10.44 -11.12
C ASP A 125 -9.94 10.13 -10.25
N GLY A 126 -9.79 10.07 -8.93
CA GLY A 126 -10.85 9.76 -7.98
C GLY A 126 -11.23 8.26 -7.95
N VAL A 127 -10.42 7.37 -8.54
CA VAL A 127 -10.67 5.93 -8.58
C VAL A 127 -9.82 5.22 -7.52
N ALA A 128 -10.42 4.25 -6.80
CA ALA A 128 -9.68 3.35 -5.94
C ALA A 128 -8.81 2.42 -6.78
N ARG A 129 -7.52 2.38 -6.52
CA ARG A 129 -6.57 1.54 -7.24
C ARG A 129 -6.50 0.14 -6.63
N GLY A 130 -5.97 -0.82 -7.37
CA GLY A 130 -5.58 -2.14 -6.85
C GLY A 130 -4.26 -2.04 -6.09
N ALA A 131 -4.31 -1.42 -4.91
CA ALA A 131 -3.12 -1.17 -4.11
C ALA A 131 -2.69 -2.42 -3.34
N MET A 132 -1.38 -2.68 -3.30
CA MET A 132 -0.80 -3.90 -2.73
C MET A 132 0.26 -3.57 -1.68
N GLY A 133 1.53 -3.43 -2.08
CA GLY A 133 2.59 -3.04 -1.16
C GLY A 133 2.57 -1.55 -0.88
N ALA A 134 3.08 -1.15 0.28
CA ALA A 134 3.24 0.25 0.63
C ALA A 134 4.48 0.48 1.47
N ASP A 135 5.10 1.63 1.30
CA ASP A 135 6.20 2.09 2.12
C ASP A 135 6.11 3.59 2.36
N ALA A 136 6.81 4.09 3.38
CA ALA A 136 6.86 5.49 3.73
C ALA A 136 8.31 5.95 3.92
N GLY A 137 8.67 7.08 3.31
CA GLY A 137 10.02 7.62 3.38
C GLY A 137 10.08 9.11 3.05
N ASP A 138 11.08 9.78 3.59
CA ASP A 138 11.37 11.19 3.29
C ASP A 138 12.30 11.27 2.08
N TYR A 139 11.73 11.27 0.87
CA TYR A 139 12.52 11.25 -0.36
C TYR A 139 12.98 12.65 -0.82
N ASP A 140 12.47 13.73 -0.22
CA ASP A 140 12.79 15.10 -0.61
C ASP A 140 13.62 15.87 0.45
N GLY A 141 13.91 15.24 1.60
CA GLY A 141 14.64 15.83 2.70
C GLY A 141 13.87 16.87 3.52
N SER A 142 12.54 16.88 3.39
CA SER A 142 11.66 17.84 4.10
C SER A 142 11.43 17.48 5.58
N GLY A 143 11.83 16.28 6.00
CA GLY A 143 11.54 15.74 7.32
C GLY A 143 10.13 15.16 7.43
N ARG A 144 9.37 15.06 6.33
CA ARG A 144 8.02 14.50 6.28
C ARG A 144 8.01 13.16 5.54
N PRO A 145 7.35 12.12 6.07
CA PRO A 145 7.21 10.87 5.36
C PRO A 145 6.20 11.01 4.21
N HIS A 146 6.62 10.64 3.01
CA HIS A 146 5.80 10.49 1.82
C HIS A 146 5.38 9.02 1.66
N LEU A 147 4.39 8.72 0.81
CA LEU A 147 3.93 7.36 0.60
C LEU A 147 4.27 6.87 -0.80
N LEU A 148 4.73 5.62 -0.85
CA LEU A 148 4.94 4.85 -2.07
C LEU A 148 4.00 3.64 -2.03
N VAL A 149 3.23 3.42 -3.10
CA VAL A 149 2.20 2.38 -3.15
C VAL A 149 2.34 1.56 -4.43
N GLY A 150 2.53 0.26 -4.30
CA GLY A 150 2.47 -0.69 -5.40
C GLY A 150 1.03 -0.88 -5.86
N ASN A 151 0.77 -0.77 -7.15
CA ASN A 151 -0.56 -0.89 -7.71
C ASN A 151 -0.62 -1.96 -8.81
N PHE A 152 -1.83 -2.33 -9.21
CA PHE A 152 -2.09 -3.23 -10.32
C PHE A 152 -1.67 -2.61 -11.65
N SER A 153 -1.45 -3.44 -12.68
CA SER A 153 -1.11 -2.97 -14.03
C SER A 153 -2.14 -1.97 -14.57
N ASN A 154 -1.69 -0.99 -15.34
CA ASN A 154 -2.43 0.17 -15.85
C ASN A 154 -2.85 1.21 -14.79
N GLN A 155 -2.27 1.16 -13.59
CA GLN A 155 -2.62 2.07 -12.50
C GLN A 155 -1.43 2.86 -11.93
N MET A 156 -0.22 2.64 -12.42
CA MET A 156 1.03 3.26 -11.97
C MET A 156 1.40 2.91 -10.51
N LEU A 157 2.67 3.04 -10.14
CA LEU A 157 3.08 3.19 -8.75
C LEU A 157 2.51 4.48 -8.19
N GLY A 158 1.86 4.41 -7.04
CA GLY A 158 1.40 5.58 -6.30
C GLY A 158 2.56 6.27 -5.62
N LEU A 159 2.77 7.55 -5.88
CA LEU A 159 3.73 8.40 -5.19
C LEU A 159 2.97 9.60 -4.63
N TYR A 160 2.73 9.60 -3.31
CA TYR A 160 1.97 10.63 -2.64
C TYR A 160 2.91 11.53 -1.85
N HIS A 161 3.03 12.77 -2.29
CA HIS A 161 3.83 13.80 -1.61
C HIS A 161 3.09 14.35 -0.40
N ASN A 162 3.76 14.44 0.74
CA ASN A 162 3.22 14.97 1.98
C ASN A 162 3.38 16.50 2.02
N GLU A 163 2.30 17.23 1.84
CA GLU A 163 2.25 18.71 1.88
C GLU A 163 2.31 19.28 3.31
N GLY A 164 2.33 18.40 4.32
CA GLY A 164 2.15 18.81 5.72
C GLY A 164 0.67 18.93 6.09
N ASN A 165 0.43 19.20 7.36
CA ASN A 165 -0.92 19.33 7.94
C ASN A 165 -1.83 18.10 7.70
N GLY A 166 -1.23 16.92 7.43
CA GLY A 166 -1.94 15.67 7.16
C GLY A 166 -2.54 15.56 5.78
N LEU A 167 -2.09 16.38 4.81
CA LEU A 167 -2.52 16.36 3.42
C LEU A 167 -1.44 15.76 2.52
N PHE A 168 -1.88 14.99 1.53
CA PHE A 168 -1.02 14.38 0.50
C PHE A 168 -1.55 14.70 -0.89
N VAL A 169 -0.63 14.80 -1.84
CA VAL A 169 -0.91 14.98 -3.27
C VAL A 169 -0.34 13.81 -4.06
N ASP A 170 -1.15 13.21 -4.95
CA ASP A 170 -0.72 12.16 -5.85
C ASP A 170 0.13 12.73 -6.99
N GLU A 171 1.45 12.55 -6.92
CA GLU A 171 2.41 12.96 -7.95
C GLU A 171 2.65 11.89 -9.02
N SER A 172 2.01 10.73 -8.91
CA SER A 172 2.27 9.59 -9.83
C SER A 172 2.18 9.97 -11.29
N PRO A 173 1.13 10.67 -11.79
CA PRO A 173 0.99 10.96 -13.21
C PRO A 173 2.07 11.92 -13.76
N SER A 174 2.55 12.83 -12.91
CA SER A 174 3.59 13.80 -13.28
C SER A 174 5.00 13.26 -13.11
N SER A 175 5.19 12.21 -12.29
CA SER A 175 6.50 11.64 -11.97
C SER A 175 7.03 10.68 -13.06
N ALA A 176 8.35 10.50 -13.10
CA ALA A 176 8.98 9.45 -13.89
C ALA A 176 8.63 8.05 -13.34
N VAL A 177 8.45 7.94 -12.02
CA VAL A 177 8.09 6.70 -11.31
C VAL A 177 6.75 6.16 -11.79
N GLY A 178 5.71 6.99 -11.77
CA GLY A 178 4.38 6.59 -12.23
C GLY A 178 4.35 6.24 -13.71
N ARG A 179 4.92 7.09 -14.57
CA ARG A 179 4.91 6.84 -16.03
C ARG A 179 5.64 5.56 -16.42
N ALA A 180 6.79 5.27 -15.83
CA ALA A 180 7.55 4.06 -16.15
C ALA A 180 6.89 2.78 -15.63
N SER A 181 6.13 2.85 -14.55
CA SER A 181 5.46 1.71 -13.90
C SER A 181 4.06 1.41 -14.41
N LEU A 182 3.52 2.20 -15.36
CA LEU A 182 2.12 2.11 -15.80
C LEU A 182 1.67 0.68 -16.15
N LEU A 183 2.50 -0.10 -16.84
CA LEU A 183 2.16 -1.46 -17.26
C LEU A 183 2.59 -2.54 -16.26
N SER A 184 3.28 -2.15 -15.19
CA SER A 184 3.73 -3.06 -14.14
C SER A 184 2.62 -3.37 -13.15
N LEU A 185 2.62 -4.60 -12.66
CA LEU A 185 1.89 -5.00 -11.47
C LEU A 185 2.93 -5.15 -10.35
N THR A 186 2.81 -4.32 -9.31
CA THR A 186 3.83 -4.20 -8.26
C THR A 186 3.28 -4.67 -6.92
N PHE A 187 3.84 -5.76 -6.36
CA PHE A 187 3.52 -6.21 -5.02
C PHE A 187 4.44 -5.63 -3.96
N GLY A 188 5.75 -5.69 -4.18
CA GLY A 188 6.74 -5.17 -3.23
C GLY A 188 7.34 -3.88 -3.71
N THR A 189 7.30 -2.84 -2.87
CA THR A 189 7.95 -1.57 -3.15
C THR A 189 8.46 -0.95 -1.87
N PHE A 190 9.61 -0.28 -1.93
CA PHE A 190 10.21 0.37 -0.78
C PHE A 190 11.21 1.46 -1.18
N PHE A 191 11.43 2.38 -0.24
CA PHE A 191 12.49 3.37 -0.32
C PHE A 191 13.79 2.79 0.27
N PHE A 192 14.92 3.07 -0.37
CA PHE A 192 16.24 2.74 0.15
C PHE A 192 17.30 3.54 -0.62
N ASP A 193 18.43 3.78 0.00
CA ASP A 193 19.57 4.48 -0.63
C ASP A 193 20.53 3.43 -1.23
N TYR A 194 20.37 3.12 -2.55
CA TYR A 194 21.14 2.03 -3.18
C TYR A 194 22.57 2.44 -3.55
N ASP A 195 22.81 3.72 -3.81
CA ASP A 195 24.12 4.24 -4.20
C ASP A 195 24.84 5.03 -3.10
N LEU A 196 24.22 5.10 -1.92
CA LEU A 196 24.75 5.72 -0.68
C LEU A 196 25.03 7.23 -0.86
N ASP A 197 24.18 7.91 -1.62
CA ASP A 197 24.27 9.35 -1.83
C ASP A 197 23.45 10.17 -0.81
N GLY A 198 22.70 9.50 0.06
CA GLY A 198 21.88 10.09 1.13
C GLY A 198 20.45 10.41 0.71
N ASN A 199 20.06 10.16 -0.55
CA ASN A 199 18.71 10.36 -1.06
C ASN A 199 18.00 9.01 -1.19
N PRO A 200 16.83 8.80 -0.56
CA PRO A 200 16.10 7.55 -0.73
C PRO A 200 15.66 7.33 -2.18
N ASP A 201 16.08 6.21 -2.75
CA ASP A 201 15.69 5.70 -4.06
C ASP A 201 14.47 4.81 -3.95
N ILE A 202 13.93 4.33 -5.09
CA ILE A 202 12.76 3.47 -5.11
C ILE A 202 13.08 2.15 -5.81
N PHE A 203 12.75 1.04 -5.16
CA PHE A 203 12.73 -0.27 -5.77
C PHE A 203 11.29 -0.80 -5.87
N ALA A 204 10.95 -1.42 -7.01
CA ALA A 204 9.65 -2.05 -7.23
C ALA A 204 9.83 -3.46 -7.79
N ALA A 205 9.33 -4.46 -7.08
CA ALA A 205 9.28 -5.84 -7.50
C ALA A 205 7.98 -6.11 -8.25
N ASN A 206 8.09 -6.41 -9.54
CA ASN A 206 6.98 -6.53 -10.47
C ASN A 206 6.75 -7.96 -10.92
N GLY A 207 5.51 -8.28 -11.24
CA GLY A 207 5.11 -9.57 -11.81
C GLY A 207 3.59 -9.69 -11.85
N HIS A 208 3.03 -10.11 -12.98
CA HIS A 208 1.58 -10.26 -13.10
C HIS A 208 1.13 -11.59 -12.48
N ILE A 209 -0.10 -11.61 -11.92
CA ILE A 209 -0.68 -12.82 -11.32
C ILE A 209 -1.24 -13.80 -12.36
N GLU A 210 -1.55 -13.34 -13.58
CA GLU A 210 -2.18 -14.12 -14.64
C GLU A 210 -1.17 -14.42 -15.75
N GLU A 211 -0.83 -15.70 -15.95
CA GLU A 211 0.15 -16.13 -16.96
C GLU A 211 -0.27 -15.78 -18.39
N GLU A 212 -1.57 -15.85 -18.66
CA GLU A 212 -2.15 -15.63 -19.98
C GLU A 212 -2.60 -14.17 -20.22
N ILE A 213 -2.15 -13.24 -19.38
CA ILE A 213 -2.57 -11.82 -19.46
C ILE A 213 -2.35 -11.21 -20.83
N GLY A 214 -1.30 -11.60 -21.53
CA GLY A 214 -0.99 -11.13 -22.89
C GLY A 214 -2.06 -11.42 -23.93
N ARG A 215 -2.98 -12.37 -23.67
CA ARG A 215 -4.12 -12.67 -24.57
C ARG A 215 -5.20 -11.61 -24.49
N VAL A 216 -5.40 -10.98 -23.33
CA VAL A 216 -6.43 -9.97 -23.09
C VAL A 216 -5.87 -8.57 -23.02
N GLN A 217 -4.60 -8.43 -22.62
CA GLN A 217 -3.86 -7.18 -22.55
C GLN A 217 -2.49 -7.31 -23.23
N PRO A 218 -2.38 -7.17 -24.56
CA PRO A 218 -1.16 -7.48 -25.32
C PRO A 218 0.09 -6.67 -24.92
N LYS A 219 -0.10 -5.54 -24.22
CA LYS A 219 0.99 -4.69 -23.71
C LYS A 219 1.49 -5.09 -22.32
N VAL A 220 0.79 -5.98 -21.63
CA VAL A 220 1.13 -6.43 -20.28
C VAL A 220 1.71 -7.84 -20.37
N SER A 221 2.86 -8.07 -19.76
CA SER A 221 3.50 -9.38 -19.69
C SER A 221 3.33 -10.00 -18.30
N TYR A 222 3.31 -11.33 -18.24
CA TYR A 222 3.32 -12.08 -16.98
C TYR A 222 4.64 -11.87 -16.23
N LYS A 223 5.76 -12.13 -16.89
CA LYS A 223 7.11 -11.87 -16.36
C LYS A 223 7.44 -10.41 -16.56
N GLN A 224 7.65 -9.70 -15.46
CA GLN A 224 7.98 -8.28 -15.46
C GLN A 224 9.30 -8.06 -14.73
N ALA A 225 10.18 -7.23 -15.31
CA ALA A 225 11.43 -6.85 -14.65
C ALA A 225 11.14 -5.95 -13.44
N PRO A 226 11.97 -6.01 -12.39
CA PRO A 226 11.90 -5.03 -11.33
C PRO A 226 12.26 -3.64 -11.86
N LEU A 227 11.79 -2.61 -11.19
CA LEU A 227 12.15 -1.22 -11.49
C LEU A 227 12.99 -0.65 -10.35
N LEU A 228 14.03 0.09 -10.75
CA LEU A 228 14.88 0.86 -9.85
C LEU A 228 14.88 2.31 -10.31
N PHE A 229 14.53 3.22 -9.40
CA PHE A 229 14.52 4.64 -9.66
C PHE A 229 15.51 5.33 -8.75
N ARG A 230 16.50 5.99 -9.36
CA ARG A 230 17.44 6.85 -8.65
C ARG A 230 16.79 8.19 -8.32
N ASN A 231 16.91 8.62 -7.09
CA ASN A 231 16.48 9.92 -6.63
C ASN A 231 17.54 10.98 -6.98
N LEU A 232 17.17 11.95 -7.79
CA LEU A 232 18.05 13.06 -8.20
C LEU A 232 17.85 14.33 -7.36
N GLY A 233 17.08 14.23 -6.27
CA GLY A 233 16.63 15.38 -5.48
C GLY A 233 15.54 16.20 -6.19
N SER A 234 14.99 17.18 -5.47
CA SER A 234 13.96 18.10 -6.01
C SER A 234 12.77 17.37 -6.66
N HIS A 235 12.27 16.30 -6.06
CA HIS A 235 11.16 15.43 -6.51
C HIS A 235 11.40 14.75 -7.87
N LYS A 236 12.66 14.59 -8.27
CA LYS A 236 13.01 13.98 -9.55
C LYS A 236 13.60 12.60 -9.37
N PHE A 237 13.06 11.68 -10.13
CA PHE A 237 13.56 10.30 -10.21
C PHE A 237 13.97 9.97 -11.64
N GLU A 238 15.03 9.19 -11.78
CA GLU A 238 15.49 8.60 -13.02
C GLU A 238 15.31 7.08 -12.97
N ASN A 239 14.69 6.52 -14.01
CA ASN A 239 14.61 5.07 -14.14
C ASN A 239 15.98 4.52 -14.59
N VAL A 240 16.65 3.79 -13.68
CA VAL A 240 17.96 3.17 -13.89
C VAL A 240 17.88 1.64 -13.94
N SER A 241 16.68 1.10 -14.16
CA SER A 241 16.46 -0.35 -14.35
C SER A 241 17.25 -0.85 -15.56
N ALA A 242 17.78 -2.09 -15.49
CA ALA A 242 18.54 -2.74 -16.57
C ALA A 242 17.62 -3.35 -17.64
#